data_d4aed8e6b92249405f01e7d390a63bf5
#
_entry.id   d4aed8e6b92249405f01e7d390a63bf5
#
_cell.length_a   1.000
_cell.length_b   1.000
_cell.length_c   1.000
_cell.angle_alpha   90.00
_cell.angle_beta   90.00
_cell.angle_gamma   90.00
#
_symmetry.space_group_name_H-M   'P 1'
#
loop_
_entity.id
_entity.type
_entity.pdbx_description
1 polymer ?
#
loop_
_entity_poly.entity_id
_entity_poly.type
_entity_poly.pdbx_seq_one_letter_code
_entity_poly.pdbx_strand_id
1 'polypeptide(L)'
;MLSCEEFLPMVCGKLLGDGCIVKQEERKPRFQFIHSIKDKEWCYDCYFRLKDYLPLTGPHYKRNEDTRVKAGYTESYYVQSRTHDHITNLRTVWYKNGKKVLPFEFLKKYLTPLALVWWYQDDGHLKKDSTIPRKIILSTESFTPIENKKLCQLLKGRYSLLFSIDKQNRIILYNQFQIQYFLYLINPYLHPCMFRKTITSCEIYNRISNSKRTTIYLPDHINLISPTREINEKLSALPDIFTIIKGDDFYTNELLTFIESTKTSVTKKPYQITVSEDNLQNLSILNKMTGLTASILAHLCFIDSQPIFLK
;
A
#
# COMPACT_ATOMS: atom_id res chain seq x y z
N MET A 1 -16.32 -13.89 -16.59
CA MET A 1 -15.13 -13.80 -17.48
C MET A 1 -14.38 -12.54 -17.09
N LEU A 2 -13.13 -12.67 -16.57
CA LEU A 2 -12.26 -11.52 -16.33
C LEU A 2 -11.98 -10.84 -17.67
N SER A 3 -12.01 -9.52 -17.72
CA SER A 3 -11.72 -8.78 -18.95
C SER A 3 -10.25 -8.94 -19.35
N CYS A 4 -9.95 -8.90 -20.65
CA CYS A 4 -8.56 -8.90 -21.14
C CYS A 4 -7.74 -7.71 -20.56
N GLU A 5 -8.41 -6.68 -20.05
CA GLU A 5 -7.86 -5.49 -19.41
C GLU A 5 -7.18 -5.77 -18.06
N GLU A 6 -7.59 -6.83 -17.34
CA GLU A 6 -7.01 -7.16 -16.03
C GLU A 6 -5.77 -8.05 -16.14
N PHE A 7 -5.58 -8.78 -17.24
CA PHE A 7 -4.49 -9.73 -17.42
C PHE A 7 -3.11 -9.09 -17.28
N LEU A 8 -2.84 -8.02 -18.04
CA LEU A 8 -1.52 -7.38 -18.02
C LEU A 8 -1.20 -6.68 -16.68
N PRO A 9 -2.17 -6.04 -15.99
CA PRO A 9 -1.99 -5.63 -14.59
C PRO A 9 -1.64 -6.78 -13.64
N MET A 10 -2.32 -7.93 -13.69
CA MET A 10 -2.01 -9.09 -12.85
C MET A 10 -0.59 -9.62 -13.13
N VAL A 11 -0.22 -9.75 -14.41
CA VAL A 11 1.15 -10.14 -14.81
C VAL A 11 2.18 -9.11 -14.38
N CYS A 12 1.87 -7.81 -14.47
CA CYS A 12 2.72 -6.73 -13.98
C CYS A 12 3.03 -6.91 -12.49
N GLY A 13 2.00 -7.04 -11.65
CA GLY A 13 2.16 -7.26 -10.22
C GLY A 13 2.93 -8.54 -9.91
N LYS A 14 2.62 -9.64 -10.62
CA LYS A 14 3.30 -10.92 -10.44
C LYS A 14 4.79 -10.85 -10.84
N LEU A 15 5.15 -10.15 -11.92
CA LEU A 15 6.54 -9.97 -12.34
C LEU A 15 7.30 -8.94 -11.48
N LEU A 16 6.64 -8.03 -10.80
CA LEU A 16 7.27 -7.21 -9.76
C LEU A 16 7.56 -8.03 -8.50
N GLY A 17 6.73 -9.03 -8.18
CA GLY A 17 6.84 -9.93 -7.05
C GLY A 17 7.46 -11.29 -7.40
N ASP A 18 6.84 -12.36 -6.91
CA ASP A 18 7.33 -13.75 -6.96
C ASP A 18 7.38 -14.38 -8.38
N GLY A 19 6.77 -13.73 -9.37
CA GLY A 19 6.75 -14.24 -10.74
C GLY A 19 8.07 -14.05 -11.48
N CYS A 20 8.44 -15.02 -12.28
CA CYS A 20 9.59 -14.90 -13.17
C CYS A 20 9.35 -15.61 -14.51
N ILE A 21 10.14 -15.24 -15.52
CA ILE A 21 10.12 -15.87 -16.83
C ILE A 21 11.49 -16.52 -17.08
N VAL A 22 11.54 -17.84 -16.89
CA VAL A 22 12.76 -18.63 -17.02
C VAL A 22 12.97 -19.05 -18.47
N LYS A 23 14.20 -18.96 -18.96
CA LYS A 23 14.61 -19.48 -20.26
C LYS A 23 15.85 -20.34 -20.07
N GLN A 24 15.78 -21.60 -20.47
CA GLN A 24 16.93 -22.47 -20.64
C GLN A 24 17.53 -22.23 -22.04
N GLU A 25 18.80 -22.58 -22.23
CA GLU A 25 19.45 -22.52 -23.55
C GLU A 25 18.61 -23.31 -24.56
N GLU A 26 18.49 -22.78 -25.75
CA GLU A 26 17.77 -23.37 -26.91
C GLU A 26 16.27 -23.63 -26.68
N ARG A 27 15.71 -23.30 -25.52
CA ARG A 27 14.28 -23.49 -25.23
C ARG A 27 13.51 -22.17 -25.21
N LYS A 28 12.22 -22.22 -25.54
CA LYS A 28 11.30 -21.10 -25.40
C LYS A 28 11.07 -20.79 -23.91
N PRO A 29 10.86 -19.52 -23.52
CA PRO A 29 10.67 -19.14 -22.13
C PRO A 29 9.37 -19.69 -21.53
N ARG A 30 9.36 -19.83 -20.20
CA ARG A 30 8.21 -20.25 -19.38
C ARG A 30 8.00 -19.28 -18.24
N PHE A 31 6.75 -18.93 -18.01
CA PHE A 31 6.35 -18.14 -16.84
C PHE A 31 6.15 -19.07 -15.64
N GLN A 32 6.61 -18.65 -14.46
CA GLN A 32 6.44 -19.41 -13.24
C GLN A 32 6.37 -18.51 -12.00
N PHE A 33 5.75 -19.03 -10.93
CA PHE A 33 5.75 -18.44 -9.59
C PHE A 33 5.65 -19.55 -8.54
N ILE A 34 6.12 -19.23 -7.33
CA ILE A 34 6.16 -20.16 -6.20
C ILE A 34 5.67 -19.40 -4.97
N HIS A 35 4.80 -20.05 -4.18
CA HIS A 35 4.36 -19.53 -2.89
C HIS A 35 4.55 -20.57 -1.79
N SER A 36 4.86 -20.10 -0.57
CA SER A 36 4.89 -20.93 0.62
C SER A 36 3.55 -21.65 0.81
N ILE A 37 3.57 -22.82 1.45
CA ILE A 37 2.35 -23.55 1.81
C ILE A 37 1.36 -22.69 2.60
N LYS A 38 1.83 -21.71 3.38
CA LYS A 38 1.00 -20.73 4.10
C LYS A 38 0.17 -19.84 3.18
N ASP A 39 0.62 -19.64 1.97
CA ASP A 39 -0.01 -18.82 0.93
C ASP A 39 -0.58 -19.67 -0.21
N LYS A 40 -0.92 -20.93 0.10
CA LYS A 40 -1.50 -21.89 -0.84
C LYS A 40 -2.72 -21.31 -1.56
N GLU A 41 -3.66 -20.71 -0.83
CA GLU A 41 -4.89 -20.17 -1.39
C GLU A 41 -4.60 -19.03 -2.39
N TRP A 42 -3.63 -18.17 -2.09
CA TRP A 42 -3.17 -17.15 -3.01
C TRP A 42 -2.53 -17.76 -4.28
N CYS A 43 -1.76 -18.83 -4.12
CA CYS A 43 -1.18 -19.53 -5.27
C CYS A 43 -2.27 -20.06 -6.21
N TYR A 44 -3.33 -20.65 -5.65
CA TYR A 44 -4.47 -21.17 -6.41
C TYR A 44 -5.27 -20.04 -7.07
N ASP A 45 -5.54 -18.92 -6.37
CA ASP A 45 -6.23 -17.76 -6.95
C ASP A 45 -5.45 -17.19 -8.15
N CYS A 46 -4.13 -17.00 -8.00
CA CYS A 46 -3.27 -16.58 -9.12
C CYS A 46 -3.35 -17.52 -10.32
N TYR A 47 -3.33 -18.84 -10.07
CA TYR A 47 -3.47 -19.83 -11.13
C TYR A 47 -4.82 -19.72 -11.82
N PHE A 48 -5.93 -19.68 -11.07
CA PHE A 48 -7.27 -19.62 -11.64
C PHE A 48 -7.53 -18.34 -12.45
N ARG A 49 -6.97 -17.22 -12.04
CA ARG A 49 -7.09 -15.95 -12.77
C ARG A 49 -6.23 -15.86 -14.01
N LEU A 50 -5.08 -16.54 -14.04
CA LEU A 50 -4.12 -16.46 -15.15
C LEU A 50 -4.24 -17.59 -16.17
N LYS A 51 -4.84 -18.75 -15.81
CA LYS A 51 -4.90 -19.94 -16.66
C LYS A 51 -5.61 -19.75 -18.00
N ASP A 52 -6.57 -18.83 -18.06
CA ASP A 52 -7.33 -18.57 -19.29
C ASP A 52 -6.55 -17.72 -20.30
N TYR A 53 -5.44 -17.09 -19.86
CA TYR A 53 -4.57 -16.25 -20.69
C TYR A 53 -3.20 -16.88 -20.97
N LEU A 54 -2.75 -17.72 -20.06
CA LEU A 54 -1.45 -18.40 -20.17
C LEU A 54 -1.66 -19.91 -19.99
N PRO A 55 -1.00 -20.76 -20.79
CA PRO A 55 -1.10 -22.21 -20.68
C PRO A 55 -0.41 -22.72 -19.41
N LEU A 56 -0.95 -22.38 -18.25
CA LEU A 56 -0.40 -22.76 -16.95
C LEU A 56 -0.72 -24.22 -16.65
N THR A 57 0.26 -24.92 -16.06
CA THR A 57 0.01 -26.18 -15.35
C THR A 57 -0.43 -25.85 -13.92
N GLY A 58 -1.33 -26.65 -13.36
CA GLY A 58 -1.92 -26.38 -12.04
C GLY A 58 -0.88 -26.28 -10.94
N PRO A 59 -1.28 -25.73 -9.76
CA PRO A 59 -0.37 -25.64 -8.63
C PRO A 59 0.10 -27.02 -8.17
N HIS A 60 1.40 -27.24 -8.18
CA HIS A 60 2.04 -28.48 -7.76
C HIS A 60 2.69 -28.28 -6.39
N TYR A 61 2.41 -29.19 -5.47
CA TYR A 61 3.11 -29.23 -4.18
C TYR A 61 4.58 -29.60 -4.37
N LYS A 62 5.45 -28.94 -3.62
CA LYS A 62 6.88 -29.19 -3.62
C LYS A 62 7.41 -29.10 -2.19
N ARG A 63 8.15 -30.13 -1.77
CA ARG A 63 8.93 -30.14 -0.54
C ARG A 63 10.41 -30.11 -0.90
N ASN A 64 11.17 -29.18 -0.32
CA ASN A 64 12.60 -29.08 -0.49
C ASN A 64 13.26 -29.24 0.87
N GLU A 65 14.33 -30.02 0.97
CA GLU A 65 15.19 -30.04 2.14
C GLU A 65 15.91 -28.69 2.28
N ASP A 66 15.92 -28.13 3.48
CA ASP A 66 16.56 -26.87 3.80
C ASP A 66 17.03 -26.87 5.25
N THR A 67 18.32 -27.11 5.44
CA THR A 67 18.98 -27.18 6.77
C THR A 67 19.01 -25.85 7.51
N ARG A 68 18.73 -24.74 6.83
CA ARG A 68 18.71 -23.39 7.43
C ARG A 68 17.43 -23.13 8.23
N VAL A 69 16.37 -23.93 8.01
CA VAL A 69 15.13 -23.82 8.75
C VAL A 69 15.05 -24.90 9.82
N LYS A 70 14.43 -24.57 10.97
CA LYS A 70 14.32 -25.47 12.13
C LYS A 70 13.65 -26.81 11.79
N ALA A 71 12.71 -26.83 10.83
CA ALA A 71 12.01 -28.02 10.39
C ALA A 71 12.86 -28.92 9.46
N GLY A 72 14.02 -28.45 8.98
CA GLY A 72 14.87 -29.16 8.03
C GLY A 72 14.33 -29.18 6.60
N TYR A 73 13.17 -28.60 6.35
CA TYR A 73 12.57 -28.54 5.01
C TYR A 73 11.63 -27.34 4.85
N THR A 74 11.36 -26.97 3.60
CA THR A 74 10.36 -25.99 3.21
C THR A 74 9.31 -26.62 2.32
N GLU A 75 8.07 -26.16 2.42
CA GLU A 75 6.94 -26.60 1.62
C GLU A 75 6.36 -25.43 0.83
N SER A 76 6.03 -25.68 -0.43
CA SER A 76 5.55 -24.67 -1.34
C SER A 76 4.62 -25.26 -2.40
N TYR A 77 3.89 -24.36 -3.05
CA TYR A 77 3.17 -24.65 -4.29
C TYR A 77 3.80 -23.84 -5.42
N TYR A 78 4.06 -24.48 -6.55
CA TYR A 78 4.55 -23.81 -7.73
C TYR A 78 3.62 -23.99 -8.91
N VAL A 79 3.58 -22.98 -9.75
CA VAL A 79 2.86 -22.94 -11.03
C VAL A 79 3.88 -22.64 -12.13
N GLN A 80 3.80 -23.38 -13.23
CA GLN A 80 4.62 -23.15 -14.39
C GLN A 80 3.77 -23.18 -15.66
N SER A 81 4.11 -22.38 -16.66
CA SER A 81 3.47 -22.43 -17.95
C SER A 81 4.13 -23.42 -18.90
N ARG A 82 3.38 -23.86 -19.90
CA ARG A 82 3.96 -24.29 -21.19
C ARG A 82 4.50 -23.05 -21.92
N THR A 83 5.15 -23.25 -23.06
CA THR A 83 5.63 -22.17 -23.92
C THR A 83 4.47 -21.48 -24.64
N HIS A 84 4.53 -20.16 -24.76
CA HIS A 84 3.52 -19.35 -25.42
C HIS A 84 4.13 -18.03 -25.92
N ASP A 85 3.59 -17.47 -27.00
CA ASP A 85 4.14 -16.25 -27.60
C ASP A 85 3.98 -15.03 -26.69
N HIS A 86 2.88 -14.93 -25.92
CA HIS A 86 2.73 -13.89 -24.89
C HIS A 86 3.88 -13.91 -23.88
N ILE A 87 4.34 -15.10 -23.46
CA ILE A 87 5.46 -15.26 -22.52
C ILE A 87 6.78 -14.84 -23.16
N THR A 88 6.97 -15.17 -24.43
CA THR A 88 8.14 -14.74 -25.20
C THR A 88 8.19 -13.21 -25.28
N ASN A 89 7.06 -12.58 -25.62
CA ASN A 89 6.97 -11.12 -25.69
C ASN A 89 7.18 -10.46 -24.31
N LEU A 90 6.57 -11.00 -23.25
CA LEU A 90 6.80 -10.50 -21.88
C LEU A 90 8.28 -10.61 -21.50
N ARG A 91 8.97 -11.69 -21.89
CA ARG A 91 10.39 -11.85 -21.60
C ARG A 91 11.24 -10.78 -22.30
N THR A 92 10.97 -10.42 -23.54
CA THR A 92 11.72 -9.36 -24.24
C THR A 92 11.57 -8.00 -23.56
N VAL A 93 10.41 -7.76 -22.92
CA VAL A 93 10.12 -6.53 -22.19
C VAL A 93 10.77 -6.50 -20.80
N TRP A 94 10.69 -7.63 -20.05
CA TRP A 94 11.09 -7.70 -18.65
C TRP A 94 12.52 -8.18 -18.40
N TYR A 95 13.25 -8.62 -19.44
CA TYR A 95 14.60 -9.17 -19.27
C TYR A 95 15.57 -8.59 -20.30
N LYS A 96 16.75 -8.17 -19.80
CA LYS A 96 17.89 -7.76 -20.62
C LYS A 96 19.11 -8.57 -20.21
N ASN A 97 19.79 -9.19 -21.19
CA ASN A 97 20.96 -10.03 -20.94
C ASN A 97 20.72 -11.08 -19.84
N GLY A 98 19.55 -11.73 -19.85
CA GLY A 98 19.17 -12.75 -18.88
C GLY A 98 18.74 -12.23 -17.49
N LYS A 99 18.94 -10.95 -17.18
CA LYS A 99 18.56 -10.33 -15.90
C LYS A 99 17.20 -9.65 -16.01
N LYS A 100 16.38 -9.79 -14.97
CA LYS A 100 15.10 -9.08 -14.85
C LYS A 100 15.38 -7.58 -14.66
N VAL A 101 14.63 -6.73 -15.35
CA VAL A 101 14.73 -5.26 -15.31
C VAL A 101 13.34 -4.66 -15.16
N LEU A 102 13.26 -3.39 -14.72
CA LEU A 102 11.99 -2.66 -14.65
C LEU A 102 11.65 -2.00 -16.00
N PRO A 103 10.65 -2.50 -16.75
CA PRO A 103 10.24 -1.91 -18.02
C PRO A 103 9.31 -0.72 -17.80
N PHE A 104 9.85 0.49 -17.65
CA PHE A 104 9.09 1.66 -17.22
C PHE A 104 7.90 2.02 -18.13
N GLU A 105 8.01 1.83 -19.44
CA GLU A 105 6.87 2.07 -20.34
C GLU A 105 5.73 1.06 -20.11
N PHE A 106 6.06 -0.18 -19.80
CA PHE A 106 5.08 -1.18 -19.40
C PHE A 106 4.47 -0.84 -18.04
N LEU A 107 5.30 -0.45 -17.06
CA LEU A 107 4.85 -0.06 -15.72
C LEU A 107 3.94 1.17 -15.75
N LYS A 108 4.27 2.20 -16.54
CA LYS A 108 3.41 3.38 -16.72
C LYS A 108 2.01 3.00 -17.19
N LYS A 109 1.87 1.96 -18.00
CA LYS A 109 0.58 1.52 -18.53
C LYS A 109 -0.16 0.59 -17.57
N TYR A 110 0.52 -0.40 -16.98
CA TYR A 110 -0.10 -1.54 -16.33
C TYR A 110 0.10 -1.62 -14.81
N LEU A 111 0.84 -0.71 -14.18
CA LEU A 111 0.93 -0.62 -12.73
C LEU A 111 -0.34 0.06 -12.17
N THR A 112 -1.48 -0.64 -12.28
CA THR A 112 -2.79 -0.24 -11.74
C THR A 112 -2.90 -0.62 -10.25
N PRO A 113 -3.96 -0.22 -9.50
CA PRO A 113 -4.19 -0.71 -8.14
C PRO A 113 -4.23 -2.25 -8.07
N LEU A 114 -4.78 -2.93 -9.08
CA LEU A 114 -4.75 -4.38 -9.19
C LEU A 114 -3.30 -4.92 -9.30
N ALA A 115 -2.45 -4.31 -10.11
CA ALA A 115 -1.05 -4.71 -10.19
C ALA A 115 -0.31 -4.44 -8.86
N LEU A 116 -0.61 -3.32 -8.20
CA LEU A 116 0.00 -2.94 -6.94
C LEU A 116 -0.34 -3.94 -5.83
N VAL A 117 -1.61 -4.39 -5.74
CA VAL A 117 -2.01 -5.40 -4.75
C VAL A 117 -1.41 -6.78 -5.05
N TRP A 118 -1.32 -7.19 -6.31
CA TRP A 118 -0.67 -8.45 -6.68
C TRP A 118 0.80 -8.47 -6.28
N TRP A 119 1.51 -7.37 -6.57
CA TRP A 119 2.89 -7.21 -6.11
C TRP A 119 3.00 -7.23 -4.58
N TYR A 120 2.14 -6.47 -3.89
CA TYR A 120 2.13 -6.40 -2.43
C TYR A 120 1.82 -7.75 -1.77
N GLN A 121 0.92 -8.53 -2.33
CA GLN A 121 0.58 -9.86 -1.83
C GLN A 121 1.75 -10.85 -1.96
N ASP A 122 2.56 -10.71 -2.99
CA ASP A 122 3.80 -11.48 -3.16
C ASP A 122 4.88 -10.96 -2.20
N ASP A 123 5.45 -9.82 -2.48
CA ASP A 123 6.68 -9.28 -1.89
C ASP A 123 6.47 -8.15 -0.88
N GLY A 124 5.23 -7.81 -0.59
CA GLY A 124 4.90 -6.76 0.37
C GLY A 124 4.90 -7.26 1.81
N HIS A 125 5.30 -6.37 2.73
CA HIS A 125 5.26 -6.61 4.16
C HIS A 125 4.73 -5.40 4.92
N LEU A 126 3.68 -5.60 5.75
CA LEU A 126 3.22 -4.59 6.72
C LEU A 126 3.86 -4.87 8.07
N LYS A 127 4.74 -3.99 8.52
CA LYS A 127 5.30 -4.05 9.85
C LYS A 127 4.40 -3.27 10.81
N LYS A 128 3.92 -3.95 11.85
CA LYS A 128 3.10 -3.39 12.93
C LYS A 128 3.88 -3.39 14.25
N ASP A 129 3.57 -2.43 15.11
CA ASP A 129 3.92 -2.42 16.51
C ASP A 129 2.61 -2.49 17.28
N SER A 130 2.30 -3.67 17.84
CA SER A 130 0.96 -4.02 18.31
C SER A 130 -0.07 -3.87 17.17
N THR A 131 -0.98 -2.91 17.25
CA THR A 131 -2.01 -2.62 16.23
C THR A 131 -1.66 -1.45 15.31
N ILE A 132 -0.54 -0.75 15.58
CA ILE A 132 -0.15 0.45 14.84
C ILE A 132 0.73 0.06 13.66
N PRO A 133 0.35 0.36 12.42
CA PRO A 133 1.21 0.14 11.26
C PRO A 133 2.43 1.06 11.34
N ARG A 134 3.63 0.52 11.20
CA ARG A 134 4.87 1.29 11.29
C ARG A 134 5.50 1.56 9.94
N LYS A 135 5.42 0.57 9.06
CA LYS A 135 5.92 0.71 7.70
C LYS A 135 5.37 -0.35 6.77
N ILE A 136 5.27 0.00 5.49
CA ILE A 136 5.12 -0.95 4.39
C ILE A 136 6.48 -1.09 3.72
N ILE A 137 6.86 -2.31 3.40
CA ILE A 137 8.08 -2.64 2.67
C ILE A 137 7.65 -3.39 1.41
N LEU A 138 8.19 -3.02 0.26
CA LEU A 138 8.13 -3.83 -0.96
C LEU A 138 9.54 -4.28 -1.30
N SER A 139 9.74 -5.58 -1.42
CA SER A 139 11.05 -6.18 -1.73
C SER A 139 11.43 -5.87 -3.17
N THR A 140 12.48 -5.09 -3.33
CA THR A 140 12.98 -4.63 -4.64
C THR A 140 14.50 -4.75 -4.73
N GLU A 141 15.10 -5.54 -3.85
CA GLU A 141 16.56 -5.71 -3.72
C GLU A 141 17.21 -6.21 -5.01
N SER A 142 16.45 -6.96 -5.81
CA SER A 142 16.93 -7.53 -7.08
C SER A 142 17.08 -6.51 -8.22
N PHE A 143 16.47 -5.32 -8.08
CA PHE A 143 16.58 -4.23 -9.04
C PHE A 143 17.72 -3.28 -8.67
N THR A 144 18.20 -2.50 -9.63
CA THR A 144 19.25 -1.53 -9.38
C THR A 144 18.74 -0.32 -8.58
N PRO A 145 19.60 0.40 -7.82
CA PRO A 145 19.19 1.63 -7.12
C PRO A 145 18.59 2.70 -8.05
N ILE A 146 19.07 2.76 -9.30
CA ILE A 146 18.54 3.70 -10.31
C ILE A 146 17.12 3.30 -10.71
N GLU A 147 16.86 2.02 -10.90
CA GLU A 147 15.52 1.51 -11.21
C GLU A 147 14.57 1.76 -10.03
N ASN A 148 14.99 1.49 -8.79
CA ASN A 148 14.20 1.75 -7.61
C ASN A 148 13.87 3.24 -7.42
N LYS A 149 14.83 4.14 -7.71
CA LYS A 149 14.58 5.58 -7.70
C LYS A 149 13.49 6.00 -8.71
N LYS A 150 13.57 5.48 -9.95
CA LYS A 150 12.55 5.73 -10.99
C LYS A 150 11.21 5.11 -10.61
N LEU A 151 11.20 3.94 -9.97
CA LEU A 151 9.98 3.29 -9.48
C LEU A 151 9.29 4.14 -8.39
N CYS A 152 10.04 4.69 -7.43
CA CYS A 152 9.51 5.65 -6.45
C CYS A 152 8.93 6.90 -7.12
N GLN A 153 9.58 7.43 -8.17
CA GLN A 153 9.07 8.57 -8.94
C GLN A 153 7.75 8.22 -9.66
N LEU A 154 7.67 7.02 -10.25
CA LEU A 154 6.45 6.53 -10.88
C LEU A 154 5.30 6.39 -9.88
N LEU A 155 5.54 5.80 -8.71
CA LEU A 155 4.54 5.67 -7.64
C LEU A 155 4.09 7.03 -7.10
N LYS A 156 5.02 7.99 -6.96
CA LYS A 156 4.69 9.38 -6.59
C LYS A 156 3.81 10.04 -7.65
N GLY A 157 4.22 10.00 -8.93
CA GLY A 157 3.49 10.68 -10.01
C GLY A 157 2.11 10.09 -10.28
N ARG A 158 1.94 8.76 -10.06
CA ARG A 158 0.68 8.08 -10.38
C ARG A 158 -0.31 8.04 -9.22
N TYR A 159 0.20 7.89 -7.99
CA TYR A 159 -0.62 7.64 -6.80
C TYR A 159 -0.35 8.62 -5.66
N SER A 160 0.52 9.61 -5.82
CA SER A 160 0.99 10.46 -4.71
C SER A 160 1.57 9.66 -3.54
N LEU A 161 2.09 8.44 -3.79
CA LEU A 161 2.72 7.58 -2.79
C LEU A 161 4.22 7.92 -2.66
N LEU A 162 4.64 8.33 -1.47
CA LEU A 162 5.98 8.85 -1.19
C LEU A 162 6.89 7.75 -0.61
N PHE A 163 7.20 6.74 -1.41
CA PHE A 163 8.17 5.72 -1.04
C PHE A 163 9.60 6.28 -0.97
N SER A 164 10.38 5.76 -0.03
CA SER A 164 11.83 5.96 0.09
C SER A 164 12.57 4.64 -0.12
N ILE A 165 13.88 4.71 -0.35
CA ILE A 165 14.74 3.52 -0.51
C ILE A 165 15.53 3.32 0.78
N ASP A 166 15.54 2.08 1.32
CA ASP A 166 16.31 1.74 2.51
C ASP A 166 17.74 1.26 2.17
N LYS A 167 18.52 0.96 3.23
CA LYS A 167 19.89 0.46 3.09
C LYS A 167 20.01 -0.89 2.37
N GLN A 168 18.92 -1.66 2.32
CA GLN A 168 18.84 -2.94 1.61
C GLN A 168 18.31 -2.81 0.19
N ASN A 169 18.22 -1.58 -0.35
CA ASN A 169 17.67 -1.29 -1.67
C ASN A 169 16.21 -1.71 -1.86
N ARG A 170 15.41 -1.73 -0.75
CA ARG A 170 13.95 -1.96 -0.80
C ARG A 170 13.24 -0.62 -0.81
N ILE A 171 12.04 -0.56 -1.37
CA ILE A 171 11.21 0.62 -1.26
C ILE A 171 10.29 0.53 -0.04
N ILE A 172 10.23 1.62 0.73
CA ILE A 172 9.59 1.65 2.04
C ILE A 172 8.71 2.89 2.19
N LEU A 173 7.56 2.69 2.83
CA LEU A 173 6.62 3.74 3.21
C LEU A 173 6.52 3.82 4.73
N TYR A 174 6.88 4.97 5.31
CA TYR A 174 6.89 5.18 6.77
C TYR A 174 5.76 6.07 7.29
N ASN A 175 5.30 7.01 6.48
CA ASN A 175 4.30 7.98 6.90
C ASN A 175 2.95 7.29 7.15
N GLN A 176 2.35 7.50 8.32
CA GLN A 176 1.11 6.82 8.73
C GLN A 176 -0.05 7.08 7.76
N PHE A 177 -0.25 8.32 7.34
CA PHE A 177 -1.27 8.67 6.35
C PHE A 177 -1.04 7.96 5.02
N GLN A 178 0.21 7.94 4.55
CA GLN A 178 0.58 7.26 3.31
C GLN A 178 0.40 5.73 3.39
N ILE A 179 0.62 5.14 4.57
CA ILE A 179 0.36 3.71 4.82
C ILE A 179 -1.13 3.42 4.72
N GLN A 180 -1.97 4.22 5.39
CA GLN A 180 -3.43 4.07 5.33
C GLN A 180 -3.96 4.27 3.90
N TYR A 181 -3.46 5.28 3.21
CA TYR A 181 -3.82 5.53 1.81
C TYR A 181 -3.40 4.38 0.88
N PHE A 182 -2.19 3.84 1.06
CA PHE A 182 -1.76 2.66 0.30
C PHE A 182 -2.69 1.46 0.55
N LEU A 183 -3.01 1.19 1.81
CA LEU A 183 -3.91 0.09 2.18
C LEU A 183 -5.32 0.31 1.61
N TYR A 184 -5.82 1.53 1.61
CA TYR A 184 -7.09 1.89 0.96
C TYR A 184 -7.07 1.55 -0.55
N LEU A 185 -6.02 1.92 -1.26
CA LEU A 185 -5.89 1.65 -2.71
C LEU A 185 -5.90 0.16 -3.04
N ILE A 186 -5.32 -0.69 -2.19
CA ILE A 186 -5.19 -2.12 -2.46
C ILE A 186 -6.33 -2.96 -1.89
N ASN A 187 -7.03 -2.47 -0.87
CA ASN A 187 -8.02 -3.24 -0.11
C ASN A 187 -9.14 -3.85 -0.96
N PRO A 188 -9.69 -3.18 -2.00
CA PRO A 188 -10.73 -3.76 -2.86
C PRO A 188 -10.29 -5.04 -3.60
N TYR A 189 -8.99 -5.25 -3.77
CA TYR A 189 -8.41 -6.37 -4.53
C TYR A 189 -7.62 -7.34 -3.66
N LEU A 190 -7.57 -7.11 -2.33
CA LEU A 190 -6.78 -7.92 -1.41
C LEU A 190 -7.47 -9.28 -1.20
N HIS A 191 -6.74 -10.37 -1.47
CA HIS A 191 -7.25 -11.71 -1.26
C HIS A 191 -7.44 -12.01 0.25
N PRO A 192 -8.55 -12.68 0.68
CA PRO A 192 -8.83 -12.92 2.10
C PRO A 192 -7.70 -13.62 2.87
N CYS A 193 -7.00 -14.58 2.28
CA CYS A 193 -5.86 -15.24 2.94
C CYS A 193 -4.69 -14.28 3.25
N MET A 194 -4.68 -13.07 2.67
CA MET A 194 -3.67 -12.03 2.86
C MET A 194 -4.08 -10.96 3.88
N PHE A 195 -5.18 -11.11 4.62
CA PHE A 195 -5.62 -10.14 5.63
C PHE A 195 -4.58 -9.86 6.71
N ARG A 196 -3.60 -10.75 6.93
CA ARG A 196 -2.43 -10.45 7.77
C ARG A 196 -1.59 -9.26 7.28
N LYS A 197 -1.70 -8.90 5.99
CA LYS A 197 -0.98 -7.79 5.35
C LYS A 197 -1.77 -6.47 5.35
N THR A 198 -2.91 -6.39 6.04
CA THR A 198 -3.73 -5.18 6.20
C THR A 198 -4.05 -4.91 7.67
N ILE A 199 -4.87 -3.90 7.92
CA ILE A 199 -5.36 -3.52 9.24
C ILE A 199 -6.83 -3.91 9.31
N THR A 200 -7.22 -4.61 10.36
CA THR A 200 -8.60 -5.02 10.59
C THR A 200 -9.37 -3.95 11.38
N SER A 201 -10.69 -3.89 11.19
CA SER A 201 -11.55 -2.95 11.91
C SER A 201 -11.42 -3.10 13.45
N CYS A 202 -11.26 -4.32 13.96
CA CYS A 202 -11.04 -4.57 15.39
C CYS A 202 -9.76 -3.90 15.92
N GLU A 203 -8.70 -3.78 15.09
CA GLU A 203 -7.45 -3.13 15.50
C GLU A 203 -7.60 -1.61 15.64
N ILE A 204 -8.55 -0.99 14.93
CA ILE A 204 -8.79 0.44 14.96
C ILE A 204 -9.41 0.88 16.30
N TYR A 205 -10.38 0.12 16.82
CA TYR A 205 -11.14 0.50 18.02
C TYR A 205 -10.47 0.10 19.35
N ASN A 206 -9.46 -0.75 19.33
CA ASN A 206 -8.71 -1.16 20.51
C ASN A 206 -7.67 -0.11 20.92
N ARG A 207 -7.82 0.51 22.07
CA ARG A 207 -6.99 1.57 22.70
C ARG A 207 -7.28 2.99 22.24
N ILE A 208 -8.16 3.66 22.96
CA ILE A 208 -8.35 5.12 22.90
C ILE A 208 -7.33 5.76 23.86
N SER A 209 -6.73 6.88 23.44
CA SER A 209 -5.82 7.66 24.29
C SER A 209 -6.60 8.27 25.45
N ASN A 210 -6.07 8.17 26.67
CA ASN A 210 -6.70 8.76 27.87
C ASN A 210 -6.15 10.17 28.20
N SER A 211 -5.16 10.67 27.45
CA SER A 211 -4.58 11.98 27.72
C SER A 211 -5.43 13.09 27.12
N LYS A 212 -6.14 13.84 27.99
CA LYS A 212 -6.97 14.98 27.59
C LYS A 212 -6.14 16.23 27.20
N ARG A 213 -4.90 16.37 27.70
CA ARG A 213 -4.02 17.50 27.36
C ARG A 213 -3.19 17.18 26.12
N THR A 214 -3.22 18.08 25.15
CA THR A 214 -2.45 17.95 23.92
C THR A 214 -2.03 19.33 23.38
N THR A 215 -1.04 19.33 22.47
CA THR A 215 -0.65 20.52 21.73
C THR A 215 -1.13 20.36 20.29
N ILE A 216 -1.96 21.28 19.83
CA ILE A 216 -2.43 21.38 18.44
C ILE A 216 -1.62 22.46 17.74
N TYR A 217 -0.99 22.10 16.61
CA TYR A 217 -0.23 23.02 15.76
C TYR A 217 -1.13 23.47 14.60
N LEU A 218 -1.48 24.75 14.56
CA LEU A 218 -2.28 25.37 13.49
C LEU A 218 -1.43 26.39 12.71
N PRO A 219 -1.76 26.68 11.44
CA PRO A 219 -1.15 27.78 10.70
C PRO A 219 -1.20 29.09 11.48
N ASP A 220 -0.16 29.91 11.36
CA ASP A 220 0.01 31.15 12.14
C ASP A 220 -1.06 32.22 11.89
N HIS A 221 -1.71 32.18 10.72
CA HIS A 221 -2.85 33.06 10.40
C HIS A 221 -4.12 32.72 11.19
N ILE A 222 -4.21 31.53 11.79
CA ILE A 222 -5.32 31.15 12.66
C ILE A 222 -5.02 31.68 14.07
N ASN A 223 -5.62 32.84 14.41
CA ASN A 223 -5.45 33.45 15.71
C ASN A 223 -6.66 33.15 16.59
N LEU A 224 -6.41 32.51 17.73
CA LEU A 224 -7.43 32.10 18.70
C LEU A 224 -7.31 32.92 19.99
N ILE A 225 -8.43 33.40 20.53
CA ILE A 225 -8.50 34.14 21.78
C ILE A 225 -8.68 33.17 22.95
N SER A 226 -9.51 32.16 22.76
CA SER A 226 -9.80 31.11 23.76
C SER A 226 -9.53 29.73 23.16
N PRO A 227 -8.24 29.33 22.96
CA PRO A 227 -7.86 28.19 22.13
C PRO A 227 -8.55 26.88 22.51
N THR A 228 -8.68 26.59 23.83
CA THR A 228 -9.34 25.34 24.28
C THR A 228 -10.79 25.29 23.83
N ARG A 229 -11.54 26.38 23.97
CA ARG A 229 -12.95 26.43 23.58
C ARG A 229 -13.09 26.36 22.05
N GLU A 230 -12.42 27.27 21.36
CA GLU A 230 -12.54 27.42 19.89
C GLU A 230 -12.11 26.17 19.13
N ILE A 231 -11.02 25.51 19.57
CA ILE A 231 -10.59 24.27 18.95
C ILE A 231 -11.60 23.14 19.23
N ASN A 232 -12.12 23.00 20.47
CA ASN A 232 -13.12 21.98 20.76
C ASN A 232 -14.43 22.20 19.97
N GLU A 233 -14.86 23.45 19.80
CA GLU A 233 -16.00 23.80 18.94
C GLU A 233 -15.79 23.37 17.49
N LYS A 234 -14.63 23.64 16.92
CA LYS A 234 -14.29 23.19 15.54
C LYS A 234 -14.17 21.67 15.43
N LEU A 235 -13.58 21.00 16.43
CA LEU A 235 -13.46 19.54 16.46
C LEU A 235 -14.83 18.82 16.55
N SER A 236 -15.92 19.50 16.87
CA SER A 236 -17.27 18.93 16.80
C SER A 236 -17.69 18.50 15.40
N ALA A 237 -16.99 18.96 14.35
CA ALA A 237 -17.17 18.52 12.97
C ALA A 237 -16.46 17.19 12.64
N LEU A 238 -15.66 16.61 13.53
CA LEU A 238 -14.97 15.33 13.28
C LEU A 238 -15.91 14.16 12.88
N PRO A 239 -17.15 14.05 13.41
CA PRO A 239 -18.10 13.03 12.97
C PRO A 239 -18.42 13.08 11.47
N ASP A 240 -18.38 14.25 10.83
CA ASP A 240 -18.64 14.40 9.39
C ASP A 240 -17.54 13.71 8.57
N ILE A 241 -16.29 13.75 9.05
CA ILE A 241 -15.16 13.07 8.44
C ILE A 241 -15.36 11.54 8.44
N PHE A 242 -15.98 10.96 9.48
CA PHE A 242 -16.32 9.54 9.47
C PHE A 242 -17.29 9.17 8.35
N THR A 243 -18.27 10.04 8.10
CA THR A 243 -19.24 9.83 7.02
C THR A 243 -18.55 9.83 5.66
N ILE A 244 -17.63 10.75 5.42
CA ILE A 244 -16.84 10.85 4.19
C ILE A 244 -15.95 9.61 4.01
N ILE A 245 -15.28 9.14 5.09
CA ILE A 245 -14.47 7.91 5.03
C ILE A 245 -15.32 6.68 4.69
N LYS A 246 -16.53 6.59 5.25
CA LYS A 246 -17.45 5.46 4.98
C LYS A 246 -18.01 5.48 3.56
N GLY A 247 -18.11 6.66 2.94
CA GLY A 247 -18.54 6.86 1.56
C GLY A 247 -17.44 6.62 0.52
N ASP A 248 -16.22 6.24 0.93
CA ASP A 248 -15.03 6.09 0.08
C ASP A 248 -14.51 7.39 -0.59
N ASP A 249 -15.03 8.55 -0.17
CA ASP A 249 -14.71 9.86 -0.75
C ASP A 249 -13.56 10.59 -0.02
N PHE A 250 -12.91 9.91 0.93
CA PHE A 250 -11.91 10.57 1.79
C PHE A 250 -10.60 10.89 1.07
N TYR A 251 -10.09 9.96 0.22
CA TYR A 251 -8.79 10.12 -0.42
C TYR A 251 -8.89 10.83 -1.77
N THR A 252 -9.31 12.11 -1.76
CA THR A 252 -9.37 12.96 -2.96
C THR A 252 -8.00 13.54 -3.31
N ASN A 253 -7.83 14.00 -4.55
CA ASN A 253 -6.60 14.70 -4.97
C ASN A 253 -6.38 15.98 -4.16
N GLU A 254 -7.45 16.69 -3.82
CA GLU A 254 -7.44 17.89 -3.00
C GLU A 254 -6.90 17.61 -1.60
N LEU A 255 -7.38 16.52 -0.95
CA LEU A 255 -6.86 16.09 0.35
C LEU A 255 -5.38 15.73 0.28
N LEU A 256 -4.98 14.94 -0.74
CA LEU A 256 -3.58 14.54 -0.90
C LEU A 256 -2.67 15.76 -1.07
N THR A 257 -3.09 16.72 -1.90
CA THR A 257 -2.39 18.00 -2.12
C THR A 257 -2.33 18.83 -0.83
N PHE A 258 -3.45 18.94 -0.12
CA PHE A 258 -3.51 19.61 1.19
C PHE A 258 -2.54 18.99 2.19
N ILE A 259 -2.54 17.68 2.35
CA ILE A 259 -1.62 16.99 3.28
C ILE A 259 -0.15 17.22 2.87
N GLU A 260 0.16 17.25 1.58
CA GLU A 260 1.51 17.54 1.10
C GLU A 260 1.90 19.00 1.40
N SER A 261 1.01 19.96 1.19
CA SER A 261 1.24 21.37 1.50
C SER A 261 1.44 21.65 3.00
N THR A 262 0.78 20.91 3.88
CA THR A 262 0.97 21.08 5.34
C THR A 262 2.39 20.71 5.82
N LYS A 263 3.17 20.00 5.00
CA LYS A 263 4.57 19.61 5.28
C LYS A 263 5.57 20.70 4.83
N THR A 264 5.18 21.55 3.88
CA THR A 264 6.03 22.58 3.31
C THR A 264 5.71 23.94 3.89
N SER A 265 6.66 24.52 4.66
CA SER A 265 6.87 25.96 4.94
C SER A 265 5.73 26.84 5.49
N VAL A 266 4.66 26.34 6.04
CA VAL A 266 3.74 27.20 6.79
C VAL A 266 4.21 27.25 8.25
N THR A 267 4.56 28.47 8.72
CA THR A 267 4.80 28.70 10.16
C THR A 267 3.56 28.31 10.96
N LYS A 268 3.77 27.59 12.07
CA LYS A 268 2.67 27.04 12.89
C LYS A 268 2.78 27.54 14.31
N LYS A 269 1.65 27.94 14.85
CA LYS A 269 1.50 28.28 16.28
C LYS A 269 1.10 27.03 17.07
N PRO A 270 1.75 26.74 18.22
CA PRO A 270 1.33 25.70 19.15
C PRO A 270 0.23 26.24 20.08
N TYR A 271 -0.85 25.49 20.20
CA TYR A 271 -1.92 25.74 21.17
C TYR A 271 -2.02 24.55 22.14
N GLN A 272 -1.67 24.79 23.41
CA GLN A 272 -1.87 23.78 24.46
C GLN A 272 -3.34 23.81 24.90
N ILE A 273 -4.04 22.71 24.75
CA ILE A 273 -5.47 22.61 25.02
C ILE A 273 -5.81 21.37 25.86
N THR A 274 -6.97 21.41 26.48
CA THR A 274 -7.64 20.23 27.01
C THR A 274 -8.76 19.84 26.05
N VAL A 275 -8.68 18.68 25.46
CA VAL A 275 -9.68 18.16 24.52
C VAL A 275 -10.86 17.58 25.30
N SER A 276 -12.09 17.82 24.84
CA SER A 276 -13.31 17.21 25.40
C SER A 276 -13.28 15.69 25.19
N GLU A 277 -14.05 14.94 25.96
CA GLU A 277 -14.01 13.47 25.91
C GLU A 277 -14.44 12.92 24.55
N ASP A 278 -15.53 13.45 24.00
CA ASP A 278 -16.05 13.05 22.68
C ASP A 278 -15.05 13.37 21.56
N ASN A 279 -14.47 14.57 21.58
CA ASN A 279 -13.47 14.96 20.58
C ASN A 279 -12.20 14.13 20.71
N LEU A 280 -11.79 13.73 21.93
CA LEU A 280 -10.64 12.87 22.16
C LEU A 280 -10.85 11.49 21.55
N GLN A 281 -12.04 10.91 21.72
CA GLN A 281 -12.41 9.63 21.11
C GLN A 281 -12.39 9.72 19.59
N ASN A 282 -13.05 10.73 19.02
CA ASN A 282 -13.08 10.95 17.58
C ASN A 282 -11.69 11.17 16.97
N LEU A 283 -10.86 12.01 17.58
CA LEU A 283 -9.46 12.22 17.16
C LEU A 283 -8.66 10.91 17.20
N SER A 284 -8.81 10.12 18.28
CA SER A 284 -8.08 8.85 18.42
C SER A 284 -8.47 7.84 17.34
N ILE A 285 -9.75 7.69 17.06
CA ILE A 285 -10.24 6.77 16.03
C ILE A 285 -9.81 7.25 14.64
N LEU A 286 -10.03 8.53 14.32
CA LEU A 286 -9.64 9.10 13.01
C LEU A 286 -8.13 9.04 12.78
N ASN A 287 -7.32 9.30 13.80
CA ASN A 287 -5.87 9.12 13.69
C ASN A 287 -5.48 7.69 13.29
N LYS A 288 -6.12 6.68 13.89
CA LYS A 288 -5.87 5.28 13.56
C LYS A 288 -6.37 4.90 12.15
N MET A 289 -7.55 5.42 11.76
CA MET A 289 -8.14 5.14 10.45
C MET A 289 -7.37 5.78 9.30
N THR A 290 -6.92 7.02 9.50
CA THR A 290 -6.34 7.84 8.43
C THR A 290 -4.83 8.04 8.54
N GLY A 291 -4.26 7.80 9.72
CA GLY A 291 -2.87 8.15 10.01
C GLY A 291 -2.59 9.65 10.13
N LEU A 292 -3.64 10.49 10.13
CA LEU A 292 -3.50 11.94 10.30
C LEU A 292 -3.28 12.28 11.78
N THR A 293 -2.39 13.24 12.04
CA THR A 293 -2.17 13.75 13.40
C THR A 293 -3.37 14.59 13.88
N ALA A 294 -3.54 14.72 15.21
CA ALA A 294 -4.56 15.59 15.79
C ALA A 294 -4.49 17.03 15.24
N SER A 295 -3.29 17.56 15.00
CA SER A 295 -3.11 18.89 14.41
C SER A 295 -3.63 19.00 12.99
N ILE A 296 -3.43 17.99 12.16
CA ILE A 296 -3.95 17.98 10.78
C ILE A 296 -5.46 17.82 10.79
N LEU A 297 -5.99 16.92 11.62
CA LEU A 297 -7.44 16.74 11.77
C LEU A 297 -8.11 18.03 12.28
N ALA A 298 -7.52 18.71 13.27
CA ALA A 298 -7.99 20.00 13.71
C ALA A 298 -7.93 21.04 12.59
N HIS A 299 -6.81 21.12 11.84
CA HIS A 299 -6.70 22.06 10.74
C HIS A 299 -7.78 21.82 9.66
N LEU A 300 -8.09 20.56 9.33
CA LEU A 300 -9.22 20.24 8.44
C LEU A 300 -10.55 20.80 8.95
N CYS A 301 -10.81 20.76 10.27
CA CYS A 301 -12.02 21.33 10.86
C CYS A 301 -12.05 22.87 10.86
N PHE A 302 -10.90 23.55 10.68
CA PHE A 302 -10.83 25.01 10.55
C PHE A 302 -10.99 25.51 9.10
N ILE A 303 -10.88 24.63 8.13
CA ILE A 303 -11.15 25.01 6.73
C ILE A 303 -12.66 25.08 6.59
N ASP A 304 -13.17 26.31 6.53
CA ASP A 304 -14.59 26.57 6.31
C ASP A 304 -14.97 26.12 4.90
N SER A 305 -15.89 25.19 4.84
CA SER A 305 -16.46 24.57 3.65
C SER A 305 -15.61 23.47 2.97
N GLN A 306 -16.02 22.35 3.06
CA GLN A 306 -16.37 21.25 2.16
C GLN A 306 -15.71 21.12 0.74
N PRO A 307 -14.89 22.02 0.15
CA PRO A 307 -14.30 21.76 -1.17
C PRO A 307 -13.21 20.67 -1.17
N ILE A 308 -12.65 20.28 -0.02
CA ILE A 308 -11.62 19.21 0.06
C ILE A 308 -12.25 17.83 -0.09
N PHE A 309 -13.54 17.70 0.25
CA PHE A 309 -14.25 16.42 0.25
C PHE A 309 -15.48 16.38 -0.68
N LEU A 310 -15.85 17.51 -1.33
CA LEU A 310 -17.06 17.59 -2.16
C LEU A 310 -16.67 17.92 -3.62
N LYS A 311 -16.18 16.94 -4.35
CA LYS A 311 -16.33 16.89 -5.83
C LYS A 311 -16.32 15.47 -6.30
#